data_f49e0ea451ea57a17ba4c610f9b38321
#
_entry.id   f49e0ea451ea57a17ba4c610f9b38321
#
_cell.length_a   1.000
_cell.length_b   1.000
_cell.length_c   1.000
_cell.angle_alpha   90.00
_cell.angle_beta   90.00
_cell.angle_gamma   90.00
#
_symmetry.space_group_name_H-M   'P 1'
#
loop_
_entity.id
_entity.type
_entity.pdbx_description
1 polymer ?
#
loop_
_entity_poly.entity_id
_entity_poly.type
_entity_poly.pdbx_seq_one_letter_code
_entity_poly.pdbx_strand_id
1 'polypeptide(L)'
;MRGKQMKKRAPIKLSDSFYALLNYLRNKGYAESSVLEYENHARWITRFMQDNGYDTYTPEAYAAVIKHIENGVRYEDLTERQKRRYHCATVLYEFQQTGNYTFRRKKAEEVIQGGLKEDIEIFMEYKKSLLRSQSTQNQYRLDLLRFNIFLDETGISDVSQITTALILQYIQERMARFTQPTIRHALTSIRQFLFFLHETGRTKLNYSLVVPNCSAPPPQKIPSTYSKEEIERLLGVMDRADPKGKRDYAMILIASRLGLRSSDICQLKFTELDWKQNRILLKQKKTGAQLELPLLSDVGEAIIDYLKYGRPQSELPFVFLKHVPPYDGVTRSAFVNTIKTGMRRAGIIHDGNRKHGPHALRHSLATVLLEQHTPLPVITGILGHKNPETTKIYLAIDLTSLRKCALIVPAIAPDYYEKGDNKRW
;
A
#
# COMPACT_ATOMS: atom_id res chain seq x y z
N MET A 1 12.82 15.36 -18.76
CA MET A 1 11.61 15.21 -19.62
C MET A 1 10.66 16.31 -19.25
N ARG A 2 10.34 17.16 -20.22
CA ARG A 2 9.54 18.38 -20.05
C ARG A 2 8.16 18.06 -19.49
N GLY A 3 7.79 18.70 -18.37
CA GLY A 3 6.43 18.66 -17.84
C GLY A 3 5.46 19.14 -18.91
N LYS A 4 4.52 18.27 -19.31
CA LYS A 4 3.38 18.67 -20.10
C LYS A 4 2.56 19.64 -19.23
N GLN A 5 2.69 20.94 -19.48
CA GLN A 5 1.71 21.91 -19.02
C GLN A 5 0.35 21.47 -19.54
N MET A 6 -0.53 21.06 -18.63
CA MET A 6 -1.93 20.76 -18.97
C MET A 6 -2.57 22.07 -19.43
N LYS A 7 -2.90 22.17 -20.72
CA LYS A 7 -3.70 23.25 -21.25
C LYS A 7 -5.06 23.24 -20.51
N LYS A 8 -5.34 24.31 -19.75
CA LYS A 8 -6.68 24.55 -19.20
C LYS A 8 -7.65 24.62 -20.39
N ARG A 9 -8.64 23.73 -20.43
CA ARG A 9 -9.72 23.79 -21.42
C ARG A 9 -10.57 25.02 -21.14
N ALA A 10 -11.10 25.64 -22.20
CA ALA A 10 -12.05 26.71 -22.06
C ALA A 10 -13.28 26.25 -21.26
N PRO A 11 -13.94 27.14 -20.52
CA PRO A 11 -15.15 26.81 -19.77
C PRO A 11 -16.23 26.34 -20.77
N ILE A 12 -16.62 25.06 -20.62
CA ILE A 12 -17.64 24.41 -21.42
C ILE A 12 -18.96 24.52 -20.65
N LYS A 13 -20.10 24.69 -21.34
CA LYS A 13 -21.40 24.65 -20.66
C LYS A 13 -21.55 23.33 -19.87
N LEU A 14 -22.15 23.42 -18.70
CA LEU A 14 -22.29 22.28 -17.78
C LEU A 14 -22.96 21.09 -18.46
N SER A 15 -24.00 21.32 -19.28
CA SER A 15 -24.71 20.31 -20.05
C SER A 15 -23.75 19.48 -20.92
N ASP A 16 -22.86 20.16 -21.66
CA ASP A 16 -21.97 19.51 -22.63
C ASP A 16 -20.88 18.68 -21.93
N SER A 17 -20.32 19.23 -20.84
CA SER A 17 -19.37 18.50 -19.97
C SER A 17 -20.01 17.24 -19.38
N PHE A 18 -21.27 17.33 -19.07
CA PHE A 18 -22.06 16.29 -18.47
C PHE A 18 -22.35 15.16 -19.46
N TYR A 19 -22.87 15.47 -20.65
CA TYR A 19 -23.06 14.46 -21.71
C TYR A 19 -21.75 13.79 -22.08
N ALA A 20 -20.66 14.54 -22.16
CA ALA A 20 -19.35 14.01 -22.43
C ALA A 20 -18.89 13.02 -21.32
N LEU A 21 -19.15 13.34 -20.03
CA LEU A 21 -18.87 12.43 -18.93
C LEU A 21 -19.71 11.13 -19.01
N LEU A 22 -21.01 11.22 -19.26
CA LEU A 22 -21.85 10.02 -19.39
C LEU A 22 -21.41 9.12 -20.55
N ASN A 23 -21.09 9.70 -21.70
CA ASN A 23 -20.54 8.95 -22.83
C ASN A 23 -19.17 8.33 -22.50
N TYR A 24 -18.31 9.07 -21.79
CA TYR A 24 -17.04 8.53 -21.31
C TYR A 24 -17.25 7.33 -20.39
N LEU A 25 -18.22 7.38 -19.46
CA LEU A 25 -18.54 6.27 -18.55
C LEU A 25 -19.04 5.04 -19.35
N ARG A 26 -19.94 5.23 -20.31
CA ARG A 26 -20.42 4.16 -21.18
C ARG A 26 -19.26 3.54 -21.98
N ASN A 27 -18.43 4.34 -22.60
CA ASN A 27 -17.26 3.88 -23.35
C ASN A 27 -16.22 3.15 -22.47
N LYS A 28 -16.21 3.41 -21.17
CA LYS A 28 -15.38 2.70 -20.19
C LYS A 28 -16.04 1.43 -19.63
N GLY A 29 -17.21 1.08 -20.10
CA GLY A 29 -17.92 -0.15 -19.73
C GLY A 29 -18.64 -0.11 -18.38
N TYR A 30 -19.02 1.08 -17.92
CA TYR A 30 -19.85 1.21 -16.72
C TYR A 30 -21.25 0.65 -16.96
N ALA A 31 -21.82 -0.03 -15.95
CA ALA A 31 -23.20 -0.49 -16.01
C ALA A 31 -24.14 0.70 -16.17
N GLU A 32 -25.21 0.54 -16.96
CA GLU A 32 -26.17 1.62 -17.24
C GLU A 32 -26.83 2.13 -15.96
N SER A 33 -27.04 1.26 -14.95
CA SER A 33 -27.51 1.67 -13.63
C SER A 33 -26.60 2.66 -12.94
N SER A 34 -25.28 2.49 -13.07
CA SER A 34 -24.29 3.44 -12.55
C SER A 34 -24.30 4.75 -13.34
N VAL A 35 -24.42 4.67 -14.67
CA VAL A 35 -24.53 5.86 -15.52
C VAL A 35 -25.76 6.67 -15.18
N LEU A 36 -26.92 6.04 -14.98
CA LEU A 36 -28.17 6.68 -14.54
C LEU A 36 -28.02 7.33 -13.15
N GLU A 37 -27.26 6.70 -12.25
CA GLU A 37 -27.01 7.31 -10.93
C GLU A 37 -26.19 8.63 -11.07
N TYR A 38 -25.16 8.62 -11.90
CA TYR A 38 -24.43 9.86 -12.24
C TYR A 38 -25.34 10.89 -12.89
N GLU A 39 -26.21 10.50 -13.80
CA GLU A 39 -27.17 11.37 -14.44
C GLU A 39 -28.11 12.04 -13.44
N ASN A 40 -28.66 11.28 -12.49
CA ASN A 40 -29.54 11.82 -11.46
C ASN A 40 -28.84 12.82 -10.54
N HIS A 41 -27.61 12.52 -10.12
CA HIS A 41 -26.84 13.44 -9.30
C HIS A 41 -26.42 14.72 -10.04
N ALA A 42 -26.14 14.61 -11.31
CA ALA A 42 -25.77 15.76 -12.09
C ALA A 42 -26.96 16.65 -12.43
N ARG A 43 -28.15 16.11 -12.66
CA ARG A 43 -29.38 16.92 -12.77
C ARG A 43 -29.59 17.73 -11.49
N TRP A 44 -29.30 17.17 -10.32
CA TRP A 44 -29.35 17.90 -9.07
C TRP A 44 -28.30 19.00 -9.00
N ILE A 45 -27.06 18.76 -9.44
CA ILE A 45 -25.99 19.76 -9.51
C ILE A 45 -26.40 20.89 -10.46
N THR A 46 -26.95 20.55 -11.64
CA THR A 46 -27.40 21.53 -12.63
C THR A 46 -28.49 22.46 -12.05
N ARG A 47 -29.48 21.88 -11.34
CA ARG A 47 -30.50 22.66 -10.68
C ARG A 47 -29.93 23.60 -9.62
N PHE A 48 -29.06 23.09 -8.75
CA PHE A 48 -28.37 23.90 -7.75
C PHE A 48 -27.62 25.10 -8.38
N MET A 49 -26.93 24.85 -9.49
CA MET A 49 -26.21 25.91 -10.19
C MET A 49 -27.13 26.96 -10.77
N GLN A 50 -28.23 26.55 -11.42
CA GLN A 50 -29.25 27.46 -11.94
C GLN A 50 -29.88 28.33 -10.84
N ASP A 51 -30.24 27.69 -9.70
CA ASP A 51 -30.81 28.36 -8.54
C ASP A 51 -29.85 29.40 -7.90
N ASN A 52 -28.54 29.24 -8.10
CA ASN A 52 -27.50 30.11 -7.55
C ASN A 52 -26.77 30.98 -8.61
N GLY A 53 -27.30 31.04 -9.84
CA GLY A 53 -26.81 31.92 -10.89
C GLY A 53 -25.46 31.52 -11.51
N TYR A 54 -25.11 30.26 -11.50
CA TYR A 54 -23.90 29.73 -12.14
C TYR A 54 -24.22 29.16 -13.52
N ASP A 55 -23.69 29.75 -14.58
CA ASP A 55 -23.85 29.23 -15.95
C ASP A 55 -22.81 28.18 -16.34
N THR A 56 -21.66 28.20 -15.70
CA THR A 56 -20.51 27.28 -15.97
C THR A 56 -19.96 26.67 -14.68
N TYR A 57 -19.45 25.45 -14.78
CA TYR A 57 -18.92 24.71 -13.63
C TYR A 57 -17.47 25.12 -13.34
N THR A 58 -17.30 26.35 -12.84
CA THR A 58 -16.00 26.92 -12.45
C THR A 58 -15.51 26.39 -11.10
N PRO A 59 -14.25 26.67 -10.69
CA PRO A 59 -13.78 26.33 -9.35
C PRO A 59 -14.66 26.87 -8.23
N GLU A 60 -15.20 28.09 -8.41
CA GLU A 60 -16.08 28.78 -7.46
C GLU A 60 -17.43 28.05 -7.36
N ALA A 61 -18.03 27.69 -8.52
CA ALA A 61 -19.27 26.94 -8.58
C ALA A 61 -19.10 25.55 -7.96
N TYR A 62 -17.99 24.87 -8.25
CA TYR A 62 -17.65 23.58 -7.60
C TYR A 62 -17.56 23.75 -6.09
N ALA A 63 -16.83 24.76 -5.59
CA ALA A 63 -16.70 25.01 -4.16
C ALA A 63 -18.05 25.31 -3.50
N ALA A 64 -18.94 26.05 -4.17
CA ALA A 64 -20.30 26.33 -3.68
C ALA A 64 -21.15 25.04 -3.59
N VAL A 65 -21.10 24.17 -4.60
CA VAL A 65 -21.77 22.87 -4.59
C VAL A 65 -21.28 22.00 -3.43
N ILE A 66 -19.96 21.92 -3.24
CA ILE A 66 -19.37 21.13 -2.15
C ILE A 66 -19.79 21.69 -0.80
N LYS A 67 -19.67 22.99 -0.58
CA LYS A 67 -20.10 23.65 0.66
C LYS A 67 -21.56 23.40 0.98
N HIS A 68 -22.42 23.43 -0.03
CA HIS A 68 -23.84 23.14 0.14
C HIS A 68 -24.11 21.67 0.53
N ILE A 69 -23.35 20.73 -0.07
CA ILE A 69 -23.47 19.29 0.27
C ILE A 69 -23.00 19.03 1.69
N GLU A 70 -21.88 19.63 2.09
CA GLU A 70 -21.28 19.47 3.41
C GLU A 70 -22.13 20.15 4.49
N ASN A 71 -22.73 21.29 4.22
CA ASN A 71 -23.58 22.03 5.16
C ASN A 71 -23.01 22.13 6.58
N GLY A 72 -21.68 22.38 6.70
CA GLY A 72 -20.97 22.45 7.97
C GLY A 72 -20.65 21.11 8.64
N VAL A 73 -20.99 19.99 8.02
CA VAL A 73 -20.74 18.63 8.51
C VAL A 73 -19.48 18.07 7.85
N ARG A 74 -18.66 17.34 8.59
CA ARG A 74 -17.48 16.65 8.03
C ARG A 74 -17.91 15.59 7.04
N TYR A 75 -17.09 15.33 6.04
CA TYR A 75 -17.42 14.34 5.01
C TYR A 75 -17.70 12.94 5.61
N GLU A 76 -16.98 12.52 6.66
CA GLU A 76 -17.18 11.23 7.30
C GLU A 76 -18.61 11.06 7.82
N ASP A 77 -19.21 12.15 8.27
CA ASP A 77 -20.53 12.20 8.90
C ASP A 77 -21.66 12.47 7.90
N LEU A 78 -21.35 12.68 6.62
CA LEU A 78 -22.33 12.82 5.55
C LEU A 78 -23.12 11.53 5.35
N THR A 79 -24.40 11.67 4.98
CA THR A 79 -25.22 10.54 4.54
C THR A 79 -24.68 9.93 3.23
N GLU A 80 -24.97 8.67 2.96
CA GLU A 80 -24.54 8.00 1.73
C GLU A 80 -25.01 8.75 0.45
N ARG A 81 -26.20 9.33 0.49
CA ARG A 81 -26.72 10.15 -0.63
C ARG A 81 -25.88 11.42 -0.83
N GLN A 82 -25.49 12.10 0.24
CA GLN A 82 -24.62 13.28 0.17
C GLN A 82 -23.21 12.89 -0.29
N LYS A 83 -22.65 11.80 0.19
CA LYS A 83 -21.36 11.25 -0.28
C LYS A 83 -21.35 10.95 -1.78
N ARG A 84 -22.44 10.40 -2.31
CA ARG A 84 -22.58 10.14 -3.75
C ARG A 84 -22.68 11.42 -4.56
N ARG A 85 -23.44 12.43 -4.09
CA ARG A 85 -23.49 13.76 -4.71
C ARG A 85 -22.13 14.44 -4.72
N TYR A 86 -21.42 14.40 -3.59
CA TYR A 86 -20.07 14.92 -3.44
C TYR A 86 -19.12 14.26 -4.46
N HIS A 87 -19.19 12.94 -4.55
CA HIS A 87 -18.38 12.18 -5.51
C HIS A 87 -18.70 12.57 -6.96
N CYS A 88 -19.96 12.66 -7.32
CA CYS A 88 -20.39 13.06 -8.66
C CYS A 88 -19.92 14.49 -9.01
N ALA A 89 -20.06 15.44 -8.08
CA ALA A 89 -19.58 16.81 -8.25
C ALA A 89 -18.06 16.85 -8.50
N THR A 90 -17.31 16.09 -7.73
CA THR A 90 -15.84 16.01 -7.87
C THR A 90 -15.42 15.36 -9.19
N VAL A 91 -16.06 14.26 -9.56
CA VAL A 91 -15.78 13.56 -10.85
C VAL A 91 -16.08 14.47 -12.03
N LEU A 92 -17.21 15.17 -12.01
CA LEU A 92 -17.58 16.10 -13.08
C LEU A 92 -16.56 17.24 -13.21
N TYR A 93 -16.13 17.81 -12.09
CA TYR A 93 -15.12 18.85 -12.06
C TYR A 93 -13.76 18.36 -12.59
N GLU A 94 -13.26 17.23 -12.12
CA GLU A 94 -12.00 16.64 -12.59
C GLU A 94 -12.06 16.31 -14.09
N PHE A 95 -13.18 15.75 -14.54
CA PHE A 95 -13.38 15.38 -15.95
C PHE A 95 -13.39 16.62 -16.86
N GLN A 96 -14.04 17.69 -16.44
CA GLN A 96 -14.04 18.94 -17.18
C GLN A 96 -12.63 19.52 -17.33
N GLN A 97 -11.82 19.47 -16.28
CA GLN A 97 -10.44 19.99 -16.30
C GLN A 97 -9.48 19.15 -17.13
N THR A 98 -9.64 17.83 -17.11
CA THR A 98 -8.63 16.91 -17.63
C THR A 98 -9.09 16.02 -18.77
N GLY A 99 -10.41 15.90 -19.00
CA GLY A 99 -11.02 14.91 -19.89
C GLY A 99 -10.93 13.48 -19.37
N ASN A 100 -10.50 13.33 -18.12
CA ASN A 100 -10.38 12.05 -17.41
C ASN A 100 -10.72 12.28 -15.95
N TYR A 101 -10.92 11.22 -15.17
CA TYR A 101 -11.05 11.34 -13.72
C TYR A 101 -10.39 10.16 -13.02
N THR A 102 -9.95 10.38 -11.80
CA THR A 102 -9.41 9.32 -10.97
C THR A 102 -10.50 8.83 -10.04
N PHE A 103 -10.81 7.52 -10.08
CA PHE A 103 -11.80 6.87 -9.21
C PHE A 103 -11.46 6.94 -7.72
N ARG A 104 -10.28 7.40 -7.39
CA ARG A 104 -9.84 7.52 -6.01
C ARG A 104 -10.20 8.91 -5.54
N ARG A 105 -11.09 8.95 -4.54
CA ARG A 105 -11.08 10.08 -3.63
C ARG A 105 -9.62 10.36 -3.29
N LYS A 106 -9.09 11.49 -3.73
CA LYS A 106 -7.92 12.03 -3.05
C LYS A 106 -8.39 12.16 -1.60
N LYS A 107 -7.82 11.36 -0.67
CA LYS A 107 -7.82 11.79 0.72
C LYS A 107 -7.46 13.25 0.65
N ALA A 108 -8.24 14.12 1.31
CA ALA A 108 -7.83 15.50 1.46
C ALA A 108 -6.33 15.41 1.79
N GLU A 109 -5.48 15.93 0.90
CA GLU A 109 -4.07 15.94 1.22
C GLU A 109 -4.07 16.71 2.53
N GLU A 110 -3.69 16.02 3.60
CA GLU A 110 -3.49 16.66 4.88
C GLU A 110 -2.42 17.71 4.59
N VAL A 111 -2.88 18.92 4.32
CA VAL A 111 -2.03 20.04 3.88
C VAL A 111 -1.20 20.38 5.11
N ILE A 112 0.11 20.29 4.98
CA ILE A 112 1.01 20.80 6.01
C ILE A 112 0.73 22.29 6.09
N GLN A 113 0.28 22.76 7.25
CA GLN A 113 -0.01 24.14 7.57
C GLN A 113 0.94 24.56 8.70
N GLY A 114 1.01 25.84 9.01
CA GLY A 114 1.87 26.33 10.07
C GLY A 114 3.26 26.78 9.62
N GLY A 115 4.07 27.18 10.59
CA GLY A 115 5.35 27.87 10.34
C GLY A 115 6.42 27.00 9.69
N LEU A 116 6.38 25.66 9.89
CA LEU A 116 7.38 24.74 9.31
C LEU A 116 7.00 24.23 7.93
N LYS A 117 5.91 24.68 7.35
CA LYS A 117 5.41 24.23 6.04
C LYS A 117 6.48 24.32 4.95
N GLU A 118 7.11 25.48 4.82
CA GLU A 118 8.12 25.74 3.79
C GLU A 118 9.33 24.81 3.96
N ASP A 119 9.84 24.65 5.16
CA ASP A 119 10.98 23.79 5.48
C ASP A 119 10.70 22.32 5.16
N ILE A 120 9.50 21.86 5.47
CA ILE A 120 9.09 20.50 5.16
C ILE A 120 8.92 20.30 3.66
N GLU A 121 8.37 21.27 2.93
CA GLU A 121 8.23 21.19 1.47
C GLU A 121 9.59 21.15 0.77
N ILE A 122 10.56 21.96 1.19
CA ILE A 122 11.94 21.94 0.68
C ILE A 122 12.59 20.58 0.97
N PHE A 123 12.46 20.08 2.18
CA PHE A 123 12.96 18.74 2.53
C PHE A 123 12.30 17.63 1.68
N MET A 124 11.00 17.70 1.44
CA MET A 124 10.31 16.73 0.61
C MET A 124 10.78 16.76 -0.84
N GLU A 125 11.05 17.95 -1.40
CA GLU A 125 11.61 18.07 -2.75
C GLU A 125 13.05 17.54 -2.80
N TYR A 126 13.88 17.81 -1.79
CA TYR A 126 15.19 17.19 -1.63
C TYR A 126 15.09 15.65 -1.59
N LYS A 127 14.16 15.07 -0.82
CA LYS A 127 13.98 13.60 -0.79
C LYS A 127 13.50 13.04 -2.12
N LYS A 128 12.75 13.79 -2.89
CA LYS A 128 12.28 13.43 -4.23
C LYS A 128 13.45 13.44 -5.23
N SER A 129 14.37 14.41 -5.14
CA SER A 129 15.57 14.46 -5.98
C SER A 129 16.50 13.25 -5.78
N LEU A 130 16.50 12.66 -4.58
CA LEU A 130 17.20 11.43 -4.27
C LEU A 130 16.53 10.14 -4.82
N LEU A 131 15.54 10.28 -5.72
CA LEU A 131 14.82 9.18 -6.37
C LEU A 131 14.21 8.17 -5.39
N ARG A 132 13.80 8.61 -4.20
CA ARG A 132 13.11 7.76 -3.23
C ARG A 132 11.73 7.35 -3.75
N SER A 133 11.30 6.14 -3.42
CA SER A 133 9.98 5.65 -3.86
C SER A 133 8.85 6.55 -3.33
N GLN A 134 7.76 6.66 -4.10
CA GLN A 134 6.57 7.43 -3.69
C GLN A 134 6.04 6.98 -2.31
N SER A 135 6.09 5.68 -2.02
CA SER A 135 5.68 5.15 -0.70
C SER A 135 6.57 5.67 0.43
N THR A 136 7.88 5.80 0.19
CA THR A 136 8.82 6.35 1.17
C THR A 136 8.59 7.84 1.37
N GLN A 137 8.35 8.59 0.28
CA GLN A 137 8.01 10.01 0.36
C GLN A 137 6.71 10.24 1.15
N ASN A 138 5.68 9.46 0.86
CA ASN A 138 4.40 9.54 1.60
C ASN A 138 4.59 9.24 3.11
N GLN A 139 5.50 8.32 3.46
CA GLN A 139 5.79 8.03 4.86
C GLN A 139 6.50 9.22 5.53
N TYR A 140 7.52 9.82 4.89
CA TYR A 140 8.15 11.04 5.40
C TYR A 140 7.11 12.14 5.61
N ARG A 141 6.26 12.39 4.61
CA ARG A 141 5.22 13.42 4.69
C ARG A 141 4.29 13.20 5.89
N LEU A 142 3.81 11.97 6.09
CA LEU A 142 2.91 11.64 7.19
C LEU A 142 3.58 11.82 8.56
N ASP A 143 4.83 11.38 8.69
CA ASP A 143 5.56 11.48 9.94
C ASP A 143 5.87 12.94 10.29
N LEU A 144 6.28 13.75 9.29
CA LEU A 144 6.56 15.16 9.47
C LEU A 144 5.30 16.00 9.69
N LEU A 145 4.18 15.63 9.06
CA LEU A 145 2.90 16.27 9.37
C LEU A 145 2.53 16.11 10.84
N ARG A 146 2.68 14.91 11.40
CA ARG A 146 2.41 14.66 12.82
C ARG A 146 3.34 15.44 13.75
N PHE A 147 4.60 15.55 13.38
CA PHE A 147 5.57 16.35 14.10
C PHE A 147 5.24 17.84 14.01
N ASN A 148 4.89 18.35 12.84
CA ASN A 148 4.49 19.73 12.63
C ASN A 148 3.23 20.09 13.46
N ILE A 149 2.20 19.24 13.46
CA ILE A 149 0.99 19.45 14.27
C ILE A 149 1.36 19.62 15.76
N PHE A 150 2.26 18.78 16.27
CA PHE A 150 2.71 18.88 17.64
C PHE A 150 3.45 20.21 17.90
N LEU A 151 4.31 20.65 16.99
CA LEU A 151 5.03 21.92 17.12
C LEU A 151 4.08 23.12 17.05
N ASP A 152 3.10 23.11 16.16
CA ASP A 152 2.05 24.14 16.08
C ASP A 152 1.24 24.20 17.41
N GLU A 153 0.86 23.05 17.97
CA GLU A 153 0.15 22.97 19.27
C GLU A 153 0.99 23.51 20.43
N THR A 154 2.32 23.46 20.33
CA THR A 154 3.25 24.02 21.34
C THR A 154 3.67 25.48 21.05
N GLY A 155 3.06 26.11 20.02
CA GLY A 155 3.31 27.51 19.67
C GLY A 155 4.60 27.74 18.88
N ILE A 156 5.20 26.71 18.31
CA ILE A 156 6.42 26.81 17.50
C ILE A 156 6.05 27.11 16.06
N SER A 157 6.50 28.24 15.55
CA SER A 157 6.23 28.71 14.19
C SER A 157 7.46 28.82 13.30
N ASP A 158 8.65 28.54 13.84
CA ASP A 158 9.92 28.63 13.13
C ASP A 158 10.88 27.54 13.57
N VAL A 159 11.66 26.99 12.63
CA VAL A 159 12.61 25.88 12.90
C VAL A 159 13.71 26.28 13.89
N SER A 160 14.05 27.58 14.00
CA SER A 160 15.05 28.08 14.96
C SER A 160 14.60 27.96 16.42
N GLN A 161 13.28 27.84 16.65
CA GLN A 161 12.68 27.65 17.98
C GLN A 161 12.68 26.19 18.45
N ILE A 162 13.06 25.25 17.59
CA ILE A 162 13.14 23.83 17.95
C ILE A 162 14.23 23.64 19.00
N THR A 163 13.89 22.94 20.07
CA THR A 163 14.81 22.63 21.18
C THR A 163 14.88 21.13 21.43
N THR A 164 15.93 20.69 22.10
CA THR A 164 16.08 19.31 22.58
C THR A 164 14.88 18.87 23.40
N ALA A 165 14.39 19.74 24.30
CA ALA A 165 13.25 19.44 25.17
C ALA A 165 11.98 19.13 24.37
N LEU A 166 11.67 19.93 23.36
CA LEU A 166 10.50 19.72 22.48
C LEU A 166 10.57 18.40 21.71
N ILE A 167 11.75 18.03 21.22
CA ILE A 167 11.94 16.75 20.51
C ILE A 167 11.70 15.58 21.45
N LEU A 168 12.24 15.61 22.65
CA LEU A 168 12.05 14.58 23.67
C LEU A 168 10.60 14.51 24.13
N GLN A 169 9.95 15.66 24.33
CA GLN A 169 8.51 15.73 24.65
C GLN A 169 7.65 15.08 23.57
N TYR A 170 7.89 15.39 22.30
CA TYR A 170 7.19 14.75 21.18
C TYR A 170 7.34 13.22 21.22
N ILE A 171 8.54 12.73 21.45
CA ILE A 171 8.82 11.29 21.52
C ILE A 171 8.07 10.65 22.68
N GLN A 172 8.09 11.25 23.86
CA GLN A 172 7.45 10.72 25.06
C GLN A 172 5.91 10.74 24.96
N GLU A 173 5.32 11.87 24.54
CA GLU A 173 3.87 12.05 24.57
C GLU A 173 3.15 11.45 23.38
N ARG A 174 3.73 11.61 22.19
CA ARG A 174 3.02 11.28 20.95
C ARG A 174 3.36 9.90 20.39
N MET A 175 4.58 9.42 20.63
CA MET A 175 5.01 8.14 20.11
C MET A 175 4.64 6.95 21.00
N ALA A 176 4.37 7.15 22.28
CA ALA A 176 3.95 6.07 23.18
C ALA A 176 2.71 5.28 22.71
N ARG A 177 1.87 5.90 21.88
CA ARG A 177 0.64 5.30 21.34
C ARG A 177 0.85 4.44 20.10
N PHE A 178 2.05 4.43 19.52
CA PHE A 178 2.34 3.73 18.29
C PHE A 178 3.05 2.39 18.52
N THR A 179 2.94 1.51 17.51
CA THR A 179 3.73 0.27 17.52
C THR A 179 5.20 0.56 17.28
N GLN A 180 6.10 -0.29 17.79
CA GLN A 180 7.56 -0.15 17.64
C GLN A 180 8.03 0.08 16.18
N PRO A 181 7.51 -0.64 15.16
CA PRO A 181 7.86 -0.34 13.77
C PRO A 181 7.46 1.07 13.34
N THR A 182 6.29 1.55 13.76
CA THR A 182 5.80 2.91 13.44
C THR A 182 6.69 3.96 14.09
N ILE A 183 7.05 3.77 15.37
CA ILE A 183 7.98 4.65 16.10
C ILE A 183 9.30 4.75 15.36
N ARG A 184 9.88 3.62 14.95
CA ARG A 184 11.16 3.59 14.23
C ARG A 184 11.11 4.38 12.94
N HIS A 185 10.06 4.22 12.15
CA HIS A 185 9.89 4.98 10.90
C HIS A 185 9.78 6.48 11.18
N ALA A 186 8.96 6.87 12.14
CA ALA A 186 8.77 8.26 12.50
C ALA A 186 10.08 8.90 13.02
N LEU A 187 10.81 8.23 13.92
CA LEU A 187 12.11 8.72 14.40
C LEU A 187 13.15 8.83 13.28
N THR A 188 13.14 7.89 12.32
CA THR A 188 14.01 7.98 11.14
C THR A 188 13.65 9.19 10.28
N SER A 189 12.37 9.45 10.07
CA SER A 189 11.87 10.59 9.29
C SER A 189 12.26 11.91 9.96
N ILE A 190 12.04 12.04 11.25
CA ILE A 190 12.38 13.23 12.04
C ILE A 190 13.89 13.46 12.07
N ARG A 191 14.68 12.42 12.33
CA ARG A 191 16.15 12.53 12.34
C ARG A 191 16.68 13.03 10.99
N GLN A 192 16.16 12.51 9.88
CA GLN A 192 16.57 12.93 8.55
C GLN A 192 16.16 14.37 8.24
N PHE A 193 15.04 14.82 8.75
CA PHE A 193 14.59 16.21 8.62
C PHE A 193 15.45 17.16 9.45
N LEU A 194 15.67 16.86 10.72
CA LEU A 194 16.52 17.68 11.59
C LEU A 194 17.98 17.75 11.11
N PHE A 195 18.50 16.64 10.59
CA PHE A 195 19.81 16.62 9.94
C PHE A 195 19.85 17.55 8.72
N PHE A 196 18.82 17.49 7.87
CA PHE A 196 18.70 18.38 6.72
C PHE A 196 18.64 19.85 7.10
N LEU A 197 17.89 20.21 8.15
CA LEU A 197 17.83 21.60 8.64
C LEU A 197 19.21 22.10 9.11
N HIS A 198 20.00 21.25 9.75
CA HIS A 198 21.35 21.58 10.16
C HIS A 198 22.30 21.77 8.97
N GLU A 199 22.34 20.81 8.05
CA GLU A 199 23.19 20.86 6.85
C GLU A 199 22.87 22.06 5.94
N THR A 200 21.63 22.52 5.95
CA THR A 200 21.21 23.70 5.18
C THR A 200 21.31 25.02 5.98
N GLY A 201 21.90 25.01 7.17
CA GLY A 201 22.11 26.19 8.02
C GLY A 201 20.85 26.78 8.63
N ARG A 202 19.72 26.05 8.59
CA ARG A 202 18.42 26.51 9.15
C ARG A 202 18.37 26.35 10.66
N THR A 203 19.18 25.48 11.25
CA THR A 203 19.38 25.35 12.70
C THR A 203 20.87 25.42 13.04
N LYS A 204 21.19 26.11 14.17
CA LYS A 204 22.57 26.23 14.66
C LYS A 204 23.13 24.91 15.19
N LEU A 205 22.27 24.11 15.82
CA LEU A 205 22.63 22.84 16.44
C LEU A 205 22.12 21.67 15.62
N ASN A 206 22.88 20.58 15.61
CA ASN A 206 22.47 19.34 14.98
C ASN A 206 21.52 18.54 15.91
N TYR A 207 20.25 18.87 15.89
CA TYR A 207 19.23 18.18 16.68
C TYR A 207 18.96 16.74 16.26
N SER A 208 19.45 16.29 15.10
CA SER A 208 19.30 14.90 14.67
C SER A 208 19.97 13.92 15.66
N LEU A 209 21.00 14.37 16.38
CA LEU A 209 21.73 13.57 17.36
C LEU A 209 20.92 13.28 18.64
N VAL A 210 19.92 14.12 18.91
CA VAL A 210 19.03 13.95 20.07
C VAL A 210 18.00 12.84 19.83
N VAL A 211 17.67 12.56 18.58
CA VAL A 211 16.66 11.55 18.21
C VAL A 211 17.21 10.14 18.44
N PRO A 212 16.61 9.34 19.35
CA PRO A 212 17.13 8.02 19.71
C PRO A 212 17.24 7.08 18.52
N ASN A 213 18.31 6.31 18.48
CA ASN A 213 18.47 5.21 17.54
C ASN A 213 17.67 4.01 18.07
N CYS A 214 16.46 3.82 17.56
CA CYS A 214 15.71 2.61 17.83
C CYS A 214 16.27 1.47 16.97
N SER A 215 17.38 0.88 17.40
CA SER A 215 17.76 -0.45 16.94
C SER A 215 16.69 -1.40 17.47
N ALA A 216 15.77 -1.86 16.62
CA ALA A 216 14.89 -2.91 17.08
C ALA A 216 15.73 -4.16 17.34
N PRO A 217 15.47 -4.87 18.40
CA PRO A 217 15.90 -6.25 18.49
C PRO A 217 15.43 -7.00 17.24
N PRO A 218 16.19 -7.99 16.77
CA PRO A 218 15.79 -8.81 15.64
C PRO A 218 14.34 -9.26 15.87
N PRO A 219 13.53 -9.38 14.82
CA PRO A 219 12.13 -9.72 14.97
C PRO A 219 12.00 -11.04 15.73
N GLN A 220 11.54 -10.96 16.96
CA GLN A 220 11.25 -12.13 17.79
C GLN A 220 10.05 -12.94 17.26
N LYS A 221 9.32 -12.39 16.29
CA LYS A 221 8.16 -13.05 15.69
C LYS A 221 8.60 -13.93 14.52
N ILE A 222 8.41 -15.22 14.70
CA ILE A 222 8.49 -16.20 13.61
C ILE A 222 7.56 -15.73 12.48
N PRO A 223 8.02 -15.72 11.20
CA PRO A 223 7.18 -15.40 10.08
C PRO A 223 5.92 -16.28 10.03
N SER A 224 4.77 -15.65 9.77
CA SER A 224 3.54 -16.40 9.57
C SER A 224 3.61 -17.19 8.29
N THR A 225 3.39 -18.49 8.39
CA THR A 225 3.37 -19.45 7.27
C THR A 225 2.04 -20.20 7.24
N TYR A 226 1.72 -20.79 6.11
CA TYR A 226 0.55 -21.62 5.88
C TYR A 226 0.99 -22.98 5.39
N SER A 227 0.29 -24.04 5.85
CA SER A 227 0.54 -25.38 5.37
C SER A 227 0.11 -25.54 3.90
N LYS A 228 0.56 -26.60 3.28
CA LYS A 228 0.16 -26.96 1.91
C LYS A 228 -1.37 -27.11 1.81
N GLU A 229 -1.98 -27.76 2.79
CA GLU A 229 -3.43 -28.00 2.86
C GLU A 229 -4.21 -26.68 3.02
N GLU A 230 -3.69 -25.73 3.80
CA GLU A 230 -4.29 -24.41 3.94
C GLU A 230 -4.22 -23.62 2.63
N ILE A 231 -3.10 -23.71 1.91
CA ILE A 231 -2.93 -23.05 0.61
C ILE A 231 -3.87 -23.68 -0.43
N GLU A 232 -4.00 -25.02 -0.46
CA GLU A 232 -4.94 -25.69 -1.38
C GLU A 232 -6.40 -25.34 -1.05
N ARG A 233 -6.78 -25.26 0.24
CA ARG A 233 -8.12 -24.78 0.64
C ARG A 233 -8.35 -23.33 0.20
N LEU A 234 -7.34 -22.46 0.35
CA LEU A 234 -7.42 -21.07 -0.12
C LEU A 234 -7.64 -20.99 -1.64
N LEU A 235 -6.93 -21.81 -2.41
CA LEU A 235 -7.10 -21.89 -3.87
C LEU A 235 -8.48 -22.47 -4.22
N GLY A 236 -8.96 -23.47 -3.49
CA GLY A 236 -10.24 -24.15 -3.75
C GLY A 236 -11.48 -23.27 -3.52
N VAL A 237 -11.39 -22.22 -2.71
CA VAL A 237 -12.50 -21.27 -2.52
C VAL A 237 -12.57 -20.18 -3.58
N MET A 238 -11.63 -20.13 -4.53
CA MET A 238 -11.68 -19.22 -5.66
C MET A 238 -12.61 -19.79 -6.74
N ASP A 239 -13.72 -19.11 -6.97
CA ASP A 239 -14.69 -19.51 -7.99
C ASP A 239 -14.11 -19.28 -9.40
N ARG A 240 -13.63 -20.36 -10.03
CA ARG A 240 -13.08 -20.31 -11.39
C ARG A 240 -14.13 -20.28 -12.50
N ALA A 241 -15.40 -20.34 -12.18
CA ALA A 241 -16.47 -20.03 -13.14
C ALA A 241 -16.60 -18.51 -13.34
N ASP A 242 -16.33 -17.72 -12.29
CA ASP A 242 -16.35 -16.26 -12.34
C ASP A 242 -15.02 -15.68 -12.90
N PRO A 243 -15.09 -14.72 -13.85
CA PRO A 243 -13.92 -14.03 -14.40
C PRO A 243 -12.96 -13.45 -13.33
N LYS A 244 -13.51 -12.83 -12.30
CA LYS A 244 -12.72 -12.30 -11.18
C LYS A 244 -12.07 -13.43 -10.37
N GLY A 245 -12.78 -14.54 -10.17
CA GLY A 245 -12.26 -15.70 -9.47
C GLY A 245 -11.10 -16.37 -10.21
N LYS A 246 -11.13 -16.46 -11.56
CA LYS A 246 -9.99 -16.91 -12.38
C LYS A 246 -8.75 -16.03 -12.17
N ARG A 247 -8.92 -14.72 -12.17
CA ARG A 247 -7.84 -13.77 -11.86
C ARG A 247 -7.25 -14.01 -10.46
N ASP A 248 -8.14 -14.06 -9.47
CA ASP A 248 -7.75 -14.16 -8.07
C ASP A 248 -7.03 -15.49 -7.81
N TYR A 249 -7.49 -16.59 -8.41
CA TYR A 249 -6.83 -17.89 -8.41
C TYR A 249 -5.41 -17.83 -8.97
N ALA A 250 -5.24 -17.29 -10.19
CA ALA A 250 -3.94 -17.17 -10.84
C ALA A 250 -2.97 -16.31 -10.02
N MET A 251 -3.42 -15.18 -9.48
CA MET A 251 -2.59 -14.30 -8.64
C MET A 251 -2.15 -14.99 -7.34
N ILE A 252 -3.03 -15.75 -6.68
CA ILE A 252 -2.70 -16.49 -5.46
C ILE A 252 -1.75 -17.64 -5.77
N LEU A 253 -1.95 -18.33 -6.89
CA LEU A 253 -1.08 -19.43 -7.33
C LEU A 253 0.35 -18.91 -7.59
N ILE A 254 0.51 -17.79 -8.28
CA ILE A 254 1.81 -17.12 -8.46
C ILE A 254 2.46 -16.78 -7.10
N ALA A 255 1.67 -16.24 -6.16
CA ALA A 255 2.18 -15.87 -4.85
C ALA A 255 2.67 -17.07 -4.04
N SER A 256 1.96 -18.20 -4.12
CA SER A 256 2.25 -19.41 -3.35
C SER A 256 3.31 -20.32 -4.00
N ARG A 257 3.32 -20.42 -5.35
CA ARG A 257 4.24 -21.30 -6.09
C ARG A 257 5.57 -20.64 -6.44
N LEU A 258 5.54 -19.33 -6.75
CA LEU A 258 6.74 -18.60 -7.17
C LEU A 258 7.21 -17.58 -6.13
N GLY A 259 6.44 -17.35 -5.09
CA GLY A 259 6.80 -16.42 -4.02
C GLY A 259 6.97 -14.96 -4.45
N LEU A 260 6.43 -14.55 -5.59
CA LEU A 260 6.52 -13.17 -6.07
C LEU A 260 5.90 -12.17 -5.09
N ARG A 261 6.48 -10.98 -5.01
CA ARG A 261 5.92 -9.91 -4.17
C ARG A 261 4.60 -9.41 -4.76
N SER A 262 3.67 -9.03 -3.90
CA SER A 262 2.36 -8.52 -4.33
C SER A 262 2.45 -7.34 -5.32
N SER A 263 3.47 -6.48 -5.19
CA SER A 263 3.70 -5.39 -6.15
C SER A 263 4.05 -5.90 -7.54
N ASP A 264 4.84 -6.97 -7.61
CA ASP A 264 5.33 -7.52 -8.86
C ASP A 264 4.21 -8.32 -9.54
N ILE A 265 3.42 -9.09 -8.77
CA ILE A 265 2.22 -9.79 -9.28
C ILE A 265 1.19 -8.80 -9.83
N CYS A 266 0.84 -7.76 -9.07
CA CYS A 266 -0.18 -6.79 -9.50
C CYS A 266 0.23 -5.99 -10.76
N GLN A 267 1.52 -5.89 -11.03
CA GLN A 267 2.06 -5.11 -12.15
C GLN A 267 2.76 -5.98 -13.20
N LEU A 268 2.55 -7.31 -13.13
CA LEU A 268 3.07 -8.23 -14.12
C LEU A 268 2.55 -7.86 -15.52
N LYS A 269 3.48 -7.75 -16.47
CA LYS A 269 3.19 -7.36 -17.86
C LYS A 269 3.26 -8.57 -18.79
N PHE A 270 2.59 -8.46 -19.93
CA PHE A 270 2.70 -9.48 -20.98
C PHE A 270 4.14 -9.69 -21.47
N THR A 271 4.93 -8.62 -21.55
CA THR A 271 6.34 -8.65 -21.98
C THR A 271 7.27 -9.37 -20.99
N GLU A 272 6.80 -9.64 -19.79
CA GLU A 272 7.55 -10.33 -18.73
C GLU A 272 7.28 -11.85 -18.71
N LEU A 273 6.35 -12.33 -19.56
CA LEU A 273 6.01 -13.75 -19.74
C LEU A 273 6.63 -14.28 -21.04
N ASP A 274 7.67 -15.09 -20.92
CA ASP A 274 8.28 -15.78 -22.06
C ASP A 274 7.70 -17.20 -22.17
N TRP A 275 6.61 -17.30 -22.96
CA TRP A 275 5.91 -18.56 -23.19
C TRP A 275 6.73 -19.59 -23.98
N LYS A 276 7.71 -19.14 -24.78
CA LYS A 276 8.54 -20.03 -25.58
C LYS A 276 9.56 -20.77 -24.72
N GLN A 277 10.11 -20.07 -23.73
CA GLN A 277 11.12 -20.61 -22.84
C GLN A 277 10.56 -20.99 -21.46
N ASN A 278 9.23 -20.94 -21.28
CA ASN A 278 8.55 -21.23 -20.03
C ASN A 278 9.16 -20.51 -18.83
N ARG A 279 9.33 -19.19 -18.92
CA ARG A 279 9.92 -18.39 -17.86
C ARG A 279 9.24 -17.03 -17.69
N ILE A 280 9.40 -16.47 -16.51
CA ILE A 280 8.98 -15.11 -16.14
C ILE A 280 10.25 -14.29 -15.92
N LEU A 281 10.39 -13.20 -16.68
CA LEU A 281 11.50 -12.26 -16.64
C LEU A 281 11.01 -10.90 -16.19
N LEU A 282 11.27 -10.52 -14.95
CA LEU A 282 10.80 -9.24 -14.42
C LEU A 282 11.86 -8.47 -13.63
N LYS A 283 11.72 -7.16 -13.61
CA LYS A 283 12.50 -6.29 -12.74
C LYS A 283 11.67 -5.94 -11.51
N GLN A 284 12.10 -6.43 -10.37
CA GLN A 284 11.36 -6.23 -9.11
C GLN A 284 11.21 -4.76 -8.76
N LYS A 285 9.99 -4.32 -8.47
CA LYS A 285 9.66 -2.92 -8.14
C LYS A 285 10.37 -2.39 -6.89
N LYS A 286 10.48 -3.20 -5.86
CA LYS A 286 11.05 -2.79 -4.57
C LYS A 286 12.58 -2.72 -4.60
N THR A 287 13.23 -3.64 -5.28
CA THR A 287 14.69 -3.81 -5.22
C THR A 287 15.40 -3.38 -6.50
N GLY A 288 14.67 -3.28 -7.62
CA GLY A 288 15.24 -3.05 -8.94
C GLY A 288 16.07 -4.24 -9.47
N ALA A 289 16.10 -5.37 -8.76
CA ALA A 289 16.80 -6.57 -9.19
C ALA A 289 16.06 -7.24 -10.35
N GLN A 290 16.79 -7.75 -11.31
CA GLN A 290 16.24 -8.67 -12.30
C GLN A 290 15.97 -10.02 -11.63
N LEU A 291 14.85 -10.62 -11.97
CA LEU A 291 14.42 -11.93 -11.47
C LEU A 291 13.95 -12.75 -12.65
N GLU A 292 14.52 -13.96 -12.77
CA GLU A 292 14.11 -14.98 -13.69
C GLU A 292 13.56 -16.17 -12.90
N LEU A 293 12.34 -16.59 -13.22
CA LEU A 293 11.68 -17.73 -12.58
C LEU A 293 11.08 -18.65 -13.64
N PRO A 294 11.02 -19.95 -13.41
CA PRO A 294 10.31 -20.86 -14.30
C PRO A 294 8.79 -20.52 -14.28
N LEU A 295 8.18 -20.54 -15.44
CA LEU A 295 6.73 -20.52 -15.59
C LEU A 295 6.22 -21.95 -15.43
N LEU A 296 5.82 -22.31 -14.22
CA LEU A 296 5.29 -23.65 -13.91
C LEU A 296 3.99 -23.90 -14.71
N SER A 297 3.72 -25.15 -15.08
CA SER A 297 2.54 -25.51 -15.92
C SER A 297 1.23 -25.08 -15.29
N ASP A 298 1.03 -25.34 -13.99
CA ASP A 298 -0.18 -24.94 -13.24
C ASP A 298 -0.39 -23.43 -13.23
N VAL A 299 0.72 -22.67 -13.06
CA VAL A 299 0.70 -21.19 -13.09
C VAL A 299 0.41 -20.69 -14.50
N GLY A 300 1.05 -21.26 -15.51
CA GLY A 300 0.84 -20.89 -16.92
C GLY A 300 -0.60 -21.15 -17.36
N GLU A 301 -1.14 -22.31 -17.04
CA GLU A 301 -2.54 -22.69 -17.35
C GLU A 301 -3.54 -21.75 -16.65
N ALA A 302 -3.31 -21.40 -15.38
CA ALA A 302 -4.17 -20.48 -14.67
C ALA A 302 -4.13 -19.05 -15.27
N ILE A 303 -2.96 -18.60 -15.73
CA ILE A 303 -2.85 -17.32 -16.42
C ILE A 303 -3.60 -17.38 -17.75
N ILE A 304 -3.42 -18.44 -18.55
CA ILE A 304 -4.10 -18.62 -19.86
C ILE A 304 -5.62 -18.68 -19.65
N ASP A 305 -6.11 -19.44 -18.67
CA ASP A 305 -7.54 -19.53 -18.36
C ASP A 305 -8.12 -18.14 -18.05
N TYR A 306 -7.42 -17.36 -17.23
CA TYR A 306 -7.82 -15.97 -16.98
C TYR A 306 -7.77 -15.09 -18.22
N LEU A 307 -6.72 -15.15 -19.02
CA LEU A 307 -6.56 -14.32 -20.21
C LEU A 307 -7.63 -14.61 -21.27
N LYS A 308 -7.97 -15.88 -21.47
CA LYS A 308 -8.98 -16.30 -22.45
C LYS A 308 -10.41 -16.03 -22.02
N TYR A 309 -10.72 -16.28 -20.75
CA TYR A 309 -12.11 -16.38 -20.29
C TYR A 309 -12.47 -15.40 -19.14
N GLY A 310 -11.50 -14.62 -18.66
CA GLY A 310 -11.74 -13.77 -17.52
C GLY A 310 -11.25 -12.32 -17.66
N ARG A 311 -10.22 -12.07 -18.45
CA ARG A 311 -9.63 -10.74 -18.52
C ARG A 311 -10.52 -9.76 -19.28
N PRO A 312 -10.89 -8.59 -18.70
CA PRO A 312 -11.60 -7.54 -19.43
C PRO A 312 -10.77 -7.06 -20.62
N GLN A 313 -11.44 -6.66 -21.70
CA GLN A 313 -10.78 -6.04 -22.85
C GLN A 313 -10.13 -4.72 -22.41
N SER A 314 -8.85 -4.59 -22.67
CA SER A 314 -8.07 -3.40 -22.32
C SER A 314 -6.71 -3.42 -23.01
N GLU A 315 -6.25 -2.25 -23.43
CA GLU A 315 -4.91 -2.06 -24.01
C GLU A 315 -3.81 -1.90 -22.97
N LEU A 316 -4.14 -1.95 -21.67
CA LEU A 316 -3.15 -1.87 -20.63
C LEU A 316 -2.20 -3.07 -20.69
N PRO A 317 -0.89 -2.84 -20.50
CA PRO A 317 0.13 -3.89 -20.64
C PRO A 317 0.13 -4.90 -19.50
N PHE A 318 -0.73 -4.72 -18.49
CA PHE A 318 -0.79 -5.58 -17.32
C PHE A 318 -1.58 -6.86 -17.57
N VAL A 319 -1.07 -7.97 -17.09
CA VAL A 319 -1.74 -9.28 -17.12
C VAL A 319 -3.04 -9.21 -16.32
N PHE A 320 -2.97 -8.70 -15.07
CA PHE A 320 -4.09 -8.69 -14.14
C PHE A 320 -4.76 -7.32 -14.02
N LEU A 321 -6.06 -7.30 -14.27
CA LEU A 321 -6.88 -6.09 -14.24
C LEU A 321 -7.97 -6.18 -13.15
N LYS A 322 -8.48 -5.03 -12.75
CA LYS A 322 -9.72 -4.95 -11.97
C LYS A 322 -10.90 -5.41 -12.83
N HIS A 323 -11.91 -5.98 -12.19
CA HIS A 323 -13.18 -6.36 -12.82
C HIS A 323 -14.30 -5.32 -12.60
N VAL A 324 -13.89 -4.11 -12.24
CA VAL A 324 -14.75 -2.93 -12.17
C VAL A 324 -14.13 -1.83 -13.03
N PRO A 325 -14.94 -1.14 -13.81
CA PRO A 325 -14.46 -0.01 -14.59
C PRO A 325 -13.70 1.00 -13.74
N PRO A 326 -12.69 1.66 -14.30
CA PRO A 326 -12.24 1.64 -15.70
C PRO A 326 -11.28 0.49 -16.06
N TYR A 327 -11.35 -0.66 -15.41
CA TYR A 327 -10.55 -1.87 -15.67
C TYR A 327 -9.03 -1.66 -15.57
N ASP A 328 -8.61 -0.78 -14.65
CA ASP A 328 -7.19 -0.54 -14.35
C ASP A 328 -6.48 -1.79 -13.81
N GLY A 329 -5.14 -1.71 -13.69
CA GLY A 329 -4.36 -2.73 -13.00
C GLY A 329 -4.80 -2.96 -11.55
N VAL A 330 -4.65 -4.19 -11.07
CA VAL A 330 -4.99 -4.57 -9.70
C VAL A 330 -4.09 -3.82 -8.71
N THR A 331 -4.67 -3.29 -7.64
CA THR A 331 -3.89 -2.64 -6.58
C THR A 331 -3.42 -3.66 -5.55
N ARG A 332 -2.28 -3.37 -4.88
CA ARG A 332 -1.80 -4.21 -3.76
C ARG A 332 -2.86 -4.41 -2.67
N SER A 333 -3.57 -3.35 -2.31
CA SER A 333 -4.62 -3.42 -1.29
C SER A 333 -5.77 -4.33 -1.71
N ALA A 334 -6.19 -4.28 -2.99
CA ALA A 334 -7.20 -5.18 -3.52
C ALA A 334 -6.73 -6.63 -3.45
N PHE A 335 -5.50 -6.94 -3.85
CA PHE A 335 -4.95 -8.30 -3.78
C PHE A 335 -4.82 -8.80 -2.33
N VAL A 336 -4.35 -7.96 -1.40
CA VAL A 336 -4.33 -8.31 0.03
C VAL A 336 -5.73 -8.62 0.54
N ASN A 337 -6.74 -7.83 0.17
CA ASN A 337 -8.13 -8.07 0.56
C ASN A 337 -8.71 -9.35 -0.06
N THR A 338 -8.35 -9.67 -1.30
CA THR A 338 -8.71 -10.94 -1.95
C THR A 338 -8.20 -12.12 -1.13
N ILE A 339 -6.92 -12.13 -0.75
CA ILE A 339 -6.34 -13.20 0.07
C ILE A 339 -7.02 -13.28 1.44
N LYS A 340 -7.19 -12.15 2.15
CA LYS A 340 -7.86 -12.13 3.46
C LYS A 340 -9.28 -12.68 3.39
N THR A 341 -10.03 -12.29 2.38
CA THR A 341 -11.41 -12.78 2.18
C THR A 341 -11.40 -14.26 1.82
N GLY A 342 -10.48 -14.69 0.96
CA GLY A 342 -10.32 -16.10 0.61
C GLY A 342 -9.97 -16.96 1.82
N MET A 343 -9.02 -16.55 2.64
CA MET A 343 -8.64 -17.26 3.87
C MET A 343 -9.82 -17.41 4.83
N ARG A 344 -10.61 -16.34 5.03
CA ARG A 344 -11.81 -16.42 5.85
C ARG A 344 -12.83 -17.42 5.28
N ARG A 345 -13.06 -17.42 3.96
CA ARG A 345 -13.95 -18.36 3.28
C ARG A 345 -13.45 -19.80 3.35
N ALA A 346 -12.13 -20.00 3.34
CA ALA A 346 -11.47 -21.29 3.47
C ALA A 346 -11.44 -21.83 4.93
N GLY A 347 -12.02 -21.10 5.89
CA GLY A 347 -11.98 -21.46 7.30
C GLY A 347 -10.56 -21.40 7.92
N ILE A 348 -9.67 -20.61 7.34
CA ILE A 348 -8.32 -20.39 7.89
C ILE A 348 -8.43 -19.30 8.95
N ILE A 349 -8.30 -19.72 10.21
CA ILE A 349 -8.58 -18.88 11.39
C ILE A 349 -7.52 -17.79 11.52
N HIS A 350 -7.99 -16.58 11.82
CA HIS A 350 -7.18 -15.44 12.20
C HIS A 350 -7.13 -15.34 13.72
N ASP A 351 -6.07 -15.85 14.33
CA ASP A 351 -5.83 -15.85 15.78
C ASP A 351 -5.21 -14.53 16.32
N GLY A 352 -5.20 -13.47 15.50
CA GLY A 352 -4.57 -12.18 15.83
C GLY A 352 -3.03 -12.19 15.77
N ASN A 353 -2.39 -13.34 15.90
CA ASN A 353 -0.94 -13.52 15.88
C ASN A 353 -0.42 -13.82 14.47
N ARG A 354 -1.22 -14.40 13.65
CA ARG A 354 -0.91 -14.85 12.28
C ARG A 354 -1.22 -13.74 11.27
N LYS A 355 -0.23 -13.30 10.50
CA LYS A 355 -0.43 -12.30 9.44
C LYS A 355 -0.99 -12.95 8.20
N HIS A 356 -2.10 -12.43 7.68
CA HIS A 356 -2.70 -12.84 6.42
C HIS A 356 -2.27 -11.94 5.27
N GLY A 357 -1.92 -12.56 4.14
CA GLY A 357 -1.63 -11.81 2.92
C GLY A 357 -0.54 -12.44 2.06
N PRO A 358 -0.17 -11.77 0.94
CA PRO A 358 0.80 -12.30 -0.03
C PRO A 358 2.18 -12.59 0.57
N HIS A 359 2.59 -11.83 1.59
CA HIS A 359 3.88 -12.06 2.25
C HIS A 359 3.90 -13.39 3.03
N ALA A 360 2.78 -13.76 3.66
CA ALA A 360 2.69 -15.03 4.36
C ALA A 360 2.78 -16.21 3.39
N LEU A 361 2.14 -16.13 2.20
CA LEU A 361 2.29 -17.15 1.15
C LEU A 361 3.74 -17.28 0.68
N ARG A 362 4.43 -16.16 0.48
CA ARG A 362 5.84 -16.14 0.15
C ARG A 362 6.74 -16.74 1.26
N HIS A 363 6.41 -16.48 2.52
CA HIS A 363 7.09 -17.08 3.66
C HIS A 363 6.86 -18.61 3.70
N SER A 364 5.63 -19.07 3.39
CA SER A 364 5.31 -20.48 3.29
C SER A 364 6.16 -21.19 2.23
N LEU A 365 6.29 -20.60 1.04
CA LEU A 365 7.17 -21.16 0.00
C LEU A 365 8.62 -21.27 0.49
N ALA A 366 9.15 -20.22 1.10
CA ALA A 366 10.52 -20.23 1.61
C ALA A 366 10.74 -21.31 2.67
N THR A 367 9.74 -21.53 3.53
CA THR A 367 9.77 -22.60 4.54
C THR A 367 9.78 -23.97 3.89
N VAL A 368 8.89 -24.21 2.93
CA VAL A 368 8.86 -25.51 2.19
C VAL A 368 10.17 -25.78 1.48
N LEU A 369 10.75 -24.77 0.81
CA LEU A 369 12.05 -24.93 0.15
C LEU A 369 13.17 -25.25 1.16
N LEU A 370 13.14 -24.64 2.33
CA LEU A 370 14.12 -24.92 3.38
C LEU A 370 13.95 -26.31 3.97
N GLU A 371 12.72 -26.76 4.21
CA GLU A 371 12.40 -28.14 4.66
C GLU A 371 12.83 -29.20 3.63
N GLN A 372 12.82 -28.84 2.35
CA GLN A 372 13.36 -29.67 1.26
C GLN A 372 14.89 -29.57 1.12
N HIS A 373 15.58 -28.96 2.10
CA HIS A 373 17.03 -28.79 2.11
C HIS A 373 17.57 -27.95 0.92
N THR A 374 16.75 -27.07 0.32
CA THR A 374 17.21 -26.16 -0.72
C THR A 374 18.24 -25.18 -0.13
N PRO A 375 19.42 -25.00 -0.75
CA PRO A 375 20.45 -24.10 -0.22
C PRO A 375 19.94 -22.64 -0.10
N LEU A 376 20.27 -21.96 0.99
CA LEU A 376 19.86 -20.56 1.23
C LEU A 376 20.17 -19.59 0.09
N PRO A 377 21.31 -19.67 -0.62
CA PRO A 377 21.56 -18.84 -1.79
C PRO A 377 20.53 -19.04 -2.90
N VAL A 378 20.07 -20.28 -3.12
CA VAL A 378 19.04 -20.61 -4.12
C VAL A 378 17.69 -20.00 -3.69
N ILE A 379 17.30 -20.18 -2.42
CA ILE A 379 16.09 -19.55 -1.86
C ILE A 379 16.17 -18.01 -2.00
N THR A 380 17.35 -17.45 -1.71
CA THR A 380 17.61 -16.00 -1.86
C THR A 380 17.40 -15.56 -3.30
N GLY A 381 17.88 -16.33 -4.27
CA GLY A 381 17.72 -16.11 -5.71
C GLY A 381 16.25 -16.18 -6.12
N ILE A 382 15.55 -17.26 -5.79
CA ILE A 382 14.11 -17.46 -6.09
C ILE A 382 13.28 -16.28 -5.56
N LEU A 383 13.56 -15.87 -4.33
CA LEU A 383 12.85 -14.75 -3.71
C LEU A 383 13.33 -13.37 -4.23
N GLY A 384 14.46 -13.28 -4.90
CA GLY A 384 15.06 -12.03 -5.35
C GLY A 384 15.37 -11.07 -4.18
N HIS A 385 16.00 -11.58 -3.12
CA HIS A 385 16.50 -10.76 -2.04
C HIS A 385 17.88 -10.20 -2.40
N LYS A 386 18.05 -8.88 -2.33
CA LYS A 386 19.35 -8.25 -2.54
C LYS A 386 20.36 -8.56 -1.43
N ASN A 387 19.84 -8.70 -0.19
CA ASN A 387 20.65 -9.00 0.99
C ASN A 387 20.29 -10.40 1.48
N PRO A 388 21.25 -11.35 1.52
CA PRO A 388 21.07 -12.70 2.06
C PRO A 388 20.56 -12.72 3.52
N GLU A 389 20.90 -11.70 4.31
CA GLU A 389 20.41 -11.54 5.68
C GLU A 389 18.87 -11.55 5.78
N THR A 390 18.20 -11.06 4.73
CA THR A 390 16.74 -11.10 4.65
C THR A 390 16.20 -12.54 4.57
N THR A 391 17.01 -13.48 4.07
CA THR A 391 16.63 -14.89 3.95
C THR A 391 16.92 -15.67 5.24
N LYS A 392 17.87 -15.21 6.07
CA LYS A 392 18.20 -15.86 7.34
C LYS A 392 17.03 -15.92 8.32
N ILE A 393 16.02 -15.06 8.17
CA ILE A 393 14.81 -15.12 9.00
C ILE A 393 14.12 -16.49 8.93
N TYR A 394 14.28 -17.23 7.84
CA TYR A 394 13.69 -18.54 7.66
C TYR A 394 14.44 -19.63 8.43
N LEU A 395 15.71 -19.44 8.77
CA LEU A 395 16.45 -20.37 9.62
C LEU A 395 15.83 -20.53 11.00
N ALA A 396 15.20 -19.45 11.52
CA ALA A 396 14.51 -19.51 12.80
C ALA A 396 13.22 -20.38 12.77
N ILE A 397 12.76 -20.77 11.58
CA ILE A 397 11.56 -21.59 11.39
C ILE A 397 11.92 -23.06 11.28
N ASP A 398 13.14 -23.38 10.87
CA ASP A 398 13.62 -24.75 10.69
C ASP A 398 13.98 -25.41 12.04
N LEU A 399 12.94 -25.70 12.80
CA LEU A 399 13.07 -26.36 14.11
C LEU A 399 13.70 -27.75 13.98
N THR A 400 13.55 -28.41 12.84
CA THR A 400 14.09 -29.76 12.59
C THR A 400 15.61 -29.72 12.49
N SER A 401 16.16 -28.75 11.72
CA SER A 401 17.61 -28.57 11.63
C SER A 401 18.18 -27.98 12.93
N LEU A 402 17.47 -27.06 13.58
CA LEU A 402 17.89 -26.53 14.87
C LEU A 402 17.96 -27.61 15.96
N ARG A 403 17.02 -28.56 16.00
CA ARG A 403 17.05 -29.69 16.94
C ARG A 403 18.24 -30.61 16.72
N LYS A 404 18.71 -30.79 15.48
CA LYS A 404 19.92 -31.55 15.18
C LYS A 404 21.20 -30.89 15.73
N CYS A 405 21.18 -29.55 15.85
CA CYS A 405 22.28 -28.78 16.42
C CYS A 405 22.17 -28.61 17.95
N ALA A 406 21.05 -29.04 18.55
CA ALA A 406 20.86 -28.95 19.99
C ALA A 406 21.86 -29.88 20.73
N LEU A 407 22.53 -29.32 21.73
CA LEU A 407 23.35 -30.12 22.63
C LEU A 407 22.44 -31.08 23.39
N ILE A 408 22.96 -32.30 23.65
CA ILE A 408 22.28 -33.26 24.51
C ILE A 408 22.22 -32.62 25.90
N VAL A 409 21.01 -32.36 26.39
CA VAL A 409 20.81 -31.92 27.75
C VAL A 409 21.04 -33.14 28.63
N PRO A 410 22.06 -33.15 29.50
CA PRO A 410 22.27 -34.25 30.41
C PRO A 410 21.03 -34.43 31.28
N ALA A 411 20.72 -35.71 31.57
CA ALA A 411 19.63 -36.04 32.49
C ALA A 411 19.86 -35.30 33.82
N ILE A 412 18.89 -34.55 34.27
CA ILE A 412 18.95 -33.88 35.58
C ILE A 412 18.89 -35.01 36.63
N ALA A 413 19.87 -35.07 37.53
CA ALA A 413 19.86 -36.05 38.59
C ALA A 413 18.56 -35.92 39.41
N PRO A 414 17.88 -37.01 39.78
CA PRO A 414 16.60 -36.98 40.47
C PRO A 414 16.58 -36.12 41.72
N ASP A 415 17.73 -35.98 42.38
CA ASP A 415 17.94 -35.21 43.62
C ASP A 415 18.25 -33.72 43.37
N TYR A 416 18.33 -33.27 42.13
CA TYR A 416 18.63 -31.86 41.79
C TYR A 416 17.60 -30.88 42.34
N TYR A 417 16.33 -31.26 42.32
CA TYR A 417 15.24 -30.44 42.84
C TYR A 417 15.05 -30.60 44.35
N GLU A 418 15.53 -31.69 44.96
CA GLU A 418 15.46 -31.94 46.38
C GLU A 418 16.54 -31.16 47.16
N LYS A 419 17.67 -30.85 46.49
CA LYS A 419 18.78 -30.07 47.06
C LYS A 419 18.65 -28.56 46.87
N GLY A 420 17.54 -28.09 46.36
CA GLY A 420 17.26 -26.69 46.06
C GLY A 420 16.88 -25.90 47.30
N ASP A 421 17.84 -25.69 48.20
CA ASP A 421 17.76 -24.66 49.22
C ASP A 421 17.76 -23.26 48.59
N ASN A 422 16.68 -22.58 48.77
CA ASN A 422 16.48 -21.12 48.81
C ASN A 422 17.66 -20.22 48.38
N LYS A 423 18.11 -20.24 47.15
CA LYS A 423 18.82 -19.06 46.60
C LYS A 423 18.06 -18.58 45.37
N ARG A 424 17.22 -17.55 45.62
CA ARG A 424 16.66 -16.69 44.59
C ARG A 424 17.82 -16.03 43.83
N TRP A 425 17.84 -16.21 42.54
CA TRP A 425 18.62 -15.43 41.58
C TRP A 425 17.88 -14.14 41.25
#